data_49b4354336270b80a695701af813b0e9
#
_entry.id   49b4354336270b80a695701af813b0e9
#
_cell.length_a   1.000
_cell.length_b   1.000
_cell.length_c   1.000
_cell.angle_alpha   90.00
_cell.angle_beta   90.00
_cell.angle_gamma   90.00
#
_symmetry.space_group_name_H-M   'P 1'
#
loop_
_entity.id
_entity.type
_entity.pdbx_description
1 polymer ?
#
loop_
_entity_poly.entity_id
_entity_poly.type
_entity_poly.pdbx_seq_one_letter_code
_entity_poly.pdbx_strand_id
1 'polypeptide(L)'
;MLKTNLKLSKDIKTDDVKTFCKKIDKIIKTLIGHKLITFTVIDNNLKFCERIYSNNSKIYPIFGQKKMPKNIWSEKVLKNKKHFLCKNKKDIKKIYYDYETIFSLGCGSIINLLVLFNKKPIGTINILHKESHYKKIDLKKIDYLTTYLIPYFLDHQKIMERKI
;
A
#
# COMPACT_ATOMS: atom_id res chain seq x y z
N MET A 1 -19.13 10.74 -0.57
CA MET A 1 -18.08 10.70 0.44
C MET A 1 -18.60 10.35 1.84
N LEU A 2 -19.53 11.08 2.43
CA LEU A 2 -20.05 10.79 3.79
C LEU A 2 -20.66 9.38 3.92
N LYS A 3 -21.51 8.95 2.99
CA LYS A 3 -22.10 7.59 2.99
C LYS A 3 -21.04 6.48 2.93
N THR A 4 -19.98 6.67 2.14
CA THR A 4 -18.86 5.71 2.03
C THR A 4 -18.10 5.62 3.36
N ASN A 5 -17.81 6.74 4.01
CA ASN A 5 -17.11 6.78 5.29
C ASN A 5 -17.91 6.10 6.41
N LEU A 6 -19.22 6.38 6.49
CA LEU A 6 -20.12 5.74 7.45
C LEU A 6 -20.17 4.21 7.25
N LYS A 7 -20.18 3.75 6.00
CA LYS A 7 -20.15 2.33 5.69
C LYS A 7 -18.84 1.69 6.12
N LEU A 8 -17.70 2.29 5.77
CA LEU A 8 -16.38 1.78 6.16
C LEU A 8 -16.23 1.70 7.69
N SER A 9 -16.73 2.70 8.43
CA SER A 9 -16.68 2.70 9.89
C SER A 9 -17.52 1.57 10.52
N LYS A 10 -18.60 1.12 9.86
CA LYS A 10 -19.37 -0.06 10.29
C LYS A 10 -18.63 -1.34 9.91
N ASP A 11 -18.13 -1.42 8.68
CA ASP A 11 -17.46 -2.61 8.15
C ASP A 11 -16.20 -2.99 8.94
N ILE A 12 -15.45 -2.02 9.48
CA ILE A 12 -14.29 -2.28 10.37
C ILE A 12 -14.62 -3.17 11.56
N LYS A 13 -15.86 -3.12 12.05
CA LYS A 13 -16.29 -3.89 13.22
C LYS A 13 -16.61 -5.35 12.89
N THR A 14 -16.82 -5.69 11.66
CA THR A 14 -17.38 -6.98 11.22
C THR A 14 -16.55 -7.71 10.20
N ASP A 15 -15.78 -7.00 9.37
CA ASP A 15 -15.03 -7.62 8.28
C ASP A 15 -13.68 -8.19 8.75
N ASP A 16 -13.31 -9.34 8.22
CA ASP A 16 -11.92 -9.80 8.25
C ASP A 16 -11.03 -8.92 7.36
N VAL A 17 -9.72 -9.02 7.56
CA VAL A 17 -8.72 -8.20 6.84
C VAL A 17 -8.83 -8.33 5.33
N LYS A 18 -9.04 -9.53 4.80
CA LYS A 18 -9.12 -9.78 3.35
C LYS A 18 -10.36 -9.12 2.75
N THR A 19 -11.51 -9.30 3.38
CA THR A 19 -12.77 -8.70 2.96
C THR A 19 -12.70 -7.18 2.99
N PHE A 20 -12.14 -6.62 4.06
CA PHE A 20 -12.00 -5.17 4.19
C PHE A 20 -11.03 -4.59 3.17
N CYS A 21 -9.85 -5.20 2.98
CA CYS A 21 -8.89 -4.78 1.95
C CYS A 21 -9.51 -4.81 0.55
N LYS A 22 -10.33 -5.81 0.23
CA LYS A 22 -11.06 -5.89 -1.05
C LYS A 22 -12.07 -4.75 -1.23
N LYS A 23 -12.69 -4.26 -0.15
CA LYS A 23 -13.58 -3.08 -0.21
C LYS A 23 -12.78 -1.81 -0.50
N ILE A 24 -11.64 -1.61 0.18
CA ILE A 24 -10.74 -0.47 -0.07
C ILE A 24 -10.19 -0.51 -1.49
N ASP A 25 -9.78 -1.68 -1.99
CA ASP A 25 -9.35 -1.89 -3.39
C ASP A 25 -10.41 -1.38 -4.38
N LYS A 26 -11.67 -1.80 -4.23
CA LYS A 26 -12.78 -1.36 -5.09
C LYS A 26 -12.99 0.15 -5.06
N ILE A 27 -12.89 0.78 -3.88
CA ILE A 27 -13.03 2.22 -3.73
C ILE A 27 -11.90 2.95 -4.47
N ILE A 28 -10.64 2.52 -4.27
CA ILE A 28 -9.49 3.10 -4.96
C ILE A 28 -9.60 2.90 -6.47
N LYS A 29 -10.05 1.72 -6.92
CA LYS A 29 -10.30 1.43 -8.33
C LYS A 29 -11.28 2.42 -8.95
N THR A 30 -12.34 2.74 -8.23
CA THR A 30 -13.37 3.70 -8.70
C THR A 30 -12.85 5.14 -8.71
N LEU A 31 -12.07 5.53 -7.71
CA LEU A 31 -11.63 6.92 -7.53
C LEU A 31 -10.48 7.33 -8.46
N ILE A 32 -9.50 6.46 -8.65
CA ILE A 32 -8.26 6.77 -9.38
C ILE A 32 -7.81 5.69 -10.37
N GLY A 33 -8.44 4.51 -10.34
CA GLY A 33 -8.05 3.35 -11.17
C GLY A 33 -6.73 2.72 -10.73
N HIS A 34 -6.55 1.44 -11.03
CA HIS A 34 -5.28 0.72 -10.91
C HIS A 34 -5.30 -0.56 -11.74
N LYS A 35 -4.12 -1.08 -12.06
CA LYS A 35 -3.90 -2.41 -12.62
C LYS A 35 -3.47 -3.40 -11.55
N LEU A 36 -2.57 -2.96 -10.67
CA LEU A 36 -2.11 -3.72 -9.51
C LEU A 36 -2.32 -2.89 -8.24
N ILE A 37 -2.78 -3.53 -7.19
CA ILE A 37 -2.83 -2.98 -5.84
C ILE A 37 -2.40 -4.03 -4.84
N THR A 38 -1.53 -3.64 -3.89
CA THR A 38 -1.10 -4.48 -2.78
C THR A 38 -1.08 -3.69 -1.48
N PHE A 39 -1.38 -4.36 -0.37
CA PHE A 39 -1.30 -3.77 0.97
C PHE A 39 -0.19 -4.48 1.74
N THR A 40 0.72 -3.70 2.30
CA THR A 40 1.93 -4.20 2.94
C THR A 40 2.03 -3.62 4.35
N VAL A 41 2.16 -4.49 5.34
CA VAL A 41 2.40 -4.11 6.74
C VAL A 41 3.90 -4.06 6.98
N ILE A 42 4.36 -3.10 7.78
CA ILE A 42 5.76 -2.89 8.15
C ILE A 42 5.90 -3.20 9.63
N ASP A 43 6.93 -3.95 10.00
CA ASP A 43 7.21 -4.29 11.40
C ASP A 43 7.58 -3.06 12.25
N ASN A 44 7.45 -3.17 13.57
CA ASN A 44 7.71 -2.07 14.49
C ASN A 44 9.15 -1.53 14.45
N ASN A 45 10.10 -2.34 14.00
CA ASN A 45 11.52 -1.97 13.90
C ASN A 45 11.90 -1.42 12.52
N LEU A 46 10.95 -1.33 11.58
CA LEU A 46 11.16 -0.91 10.19
C LEU A 46 12.21 -1.75 9.44
N LYS A 47 12.37 -3.03 9.82
CA LYS A 47 13.35 -3.95 9.21
C LYS A 47 12.73 -4.86 8.16
N PHE A 48 11.46 -5.22 8.35
CA PHE A 48 10.74 -6.16 7.52
C PHE A 48 9.36 -5.63 7.12
N CYS A 49 8.85 -6.17 6.03
CA CYS A 49 7.47 -5.97 5.63
C CYS A 49 6.84 -7.27 5.16
N GLU A 50 5.51 -7.35 5.28
CA GLU A 50 4.73 -8.51 4.83
C GLU A 50 3.50 -8.03 4.05
N ARG A 51 3.25 -8.64 2.89
CA ARG A 51 2.06 -8.32 2.10
C ARG A 51 0.86 -9.08 2.63
N ILE A 52 -0.19 -8.35 2.97
CA ILE A 52 -1.44 -8.92 3.51
C ILE A 52 -2.57 -8.98 2.48
N TYR A 53 -2.45 -8.22 1.39
CA TYR A 53 -3.42 -8.21 0.31
C TYR A 53 -2.76 -7.95 -1.05
N SER A 54 -3.28 -8.61 -2.08
CA SER A 54 -2.92 -8.38 -3.47
C SER A 54 -4.11 -8.72 -4.37
N ASN A 55 -4.41 -7.86 -5.35
CA ASN A 55 -5.37 -8.19 -6.40
C ASN A 55 -4.78 -9.12 -7.48
N ASN A 56 -3.49 -9.44 -7.40
CA ASN A 56 -2.78 -10.40 -8.26
C ASN A 56 -1.81 -11.27 -7.43
N SER A 57 -2.38 -12.16 -6.63
CA SER A 57 -1.60 -13.02 -5.71
C SER A 57 -0.73 -14.07 -6.40
N LYS A 58 -0.94 -14.34 -7.69
CA LYS A 58 -0.06 -15.23 -8.48
C LYS A 58 1.32 -14.61 -8.68
N ILE A 59 1.38 -13.32 -9.01
CA ILE A 59 2.64 -12.60 -9.27
C ILE A 59 3.15 -11.92 -7.99
N TYR A 60 2.25 -11.38 -7.19
CA TYR A 60 2.54 -10.74 -5.91
C TYR A 60 1.87 -11.51 -4.76
N PRO A 61 2.45 -12.64 -4.31
CA PRO A 61 1.88 -13.48 -3.25
C PRO A 61 1.81 -12.74 -1.90
N ILE A 62 0.87 -13.17 -1.07
CA ILE A 62 0.69 -12.68 0.31
C ILE A 62 1.50 -13.52 1.30
N PHE A 63 1.73 -12.99 2.51
CA PHE A 63 2.39 -13.65 3.65
C PHE A 63 3.88 -13.99 3.47
N GLY A 64 4.56 -13.38 2.48
CA GLY A 64 6.01 -13.46 2.37
C GLY A 64 6.69 -12.30 3.08
N GLN A 65 7.47 -12.56 4.13
CA GLN A 65 8.26 -11.52 4.80
C GLN A 65 9.44 -11.10 3.93
N LYS A 66 9.66 -9.80 3.79
CA LYS A 66 10.77 -9.20 3.03
C LYS A 66 11.50 -8.17 3.86
N LYS A 67 12.82 -8.09 3.68
CA LYS A 67 13.61 -6.99 4.26
C LYS A 67 13.21 -5.66 3.64
N MET A 68 13.16 -4.62 4.46
CA MET A 68 12.91 -3.26 3.99
C MET A 68 14.08 -2.78 3.12
N PRO A 69 13.80 -2.14 1.97
CA PRO A 69 14.85 -1.60 1.12
C PRO A 69 15.57 -0.42 1.80
N LYS A 70 16.86 -0.25 1.48
CA LYS A 70 17.65 0.92 1.88
C LYS A 70 17.92 1.78 0.64
N ASN A 71 16.97 2.62 0.26
CA ASN A 71 17.05 3.46 -0.94
C ASN A 71 16.24 4.75 -0.76
N ILE A 72 16.11 5.55 -1.82
CA ILE A 72 15.37 6.82 -1.84
C ILE A 72 13.89 6.66 -1.42
N TRP A 73 13.30 5.50 -1.69
CA TRP A 73 11.93 5.19 -1.26
C TRP A 73 11.84 5.12 0.27
N SER A 74 12.72 4.35 0.91
CA SER A 74 12.73 4.21 2.37
C SER A 74 13.02 5.54 3.07
N GLU A 75 13.88 6.37 2.50
CA GLU A 75 14.10 7.71 3.02
C GLU A 75 12.84 8.57 2.98
N LYS A 76 12.18 8.64 1.82
CA LYS A 76 10.97 9.45 1.65
C LYS A 76 9.78 8.92 2.44
N VAL A 77 9.53 7.61 2.39
CA VAL A 77 8.33 6.99 2.97
C VAL A 77 8.51 6.75 4.46
N LEU A 78 9.62 6.15 4.89
CA LEU A 78 9.80 5.75 6.28
C LEU A 78 10.36 6.88 7.14
N LYS A 79 11.45 7.52 6.69
CA LYS A 79 12.12 8.56 7.46
C LYS A 79 11.37 9.89 7.40
N ASN A 80 11.03 10.35 6.20
CA ASN A 80 10.33 11.63 6.00
C ASN A 80 8.80 11.51 6.16
N LYS A 81 8.27 10.29 6.33
CA LYS A 81 6.85 10.01 6.58
C LYS A 81 5.91 10.65 5.55
N LYS A 82 6.25 10.50 4.27
CA LYS A 82 5.49 11.05 3.15
C LYS A 82 5.00 9.95 2.22
N HIS A 83 3.84 10.17 1.62
CA HIS A 83 3.43 9.37 0.47
C HIS A 83 4.46 9.48 -0.65
N PHE A 84 4.56 8.44 -1.45
CA PHE A 84 5.50 8.40 -2.57
C PHE A 84 4.75 8.27 -3.90
N LEU A 85 5.16 9.08 -4.88
CA LEU A 85 4.63 9.05 -6.23
C LEU A 85 5.77 8.91 -7.22
N CYS A 86 5.75 7.83 -8.00
CA CYS A 86 6.63 7.58 -9.13
C CYS A 86 5.81 7.64 -10.42
N LYS A 87 6.18 8.51 -11.37
CA LYS A 87 5.34 8.81 -12.53
C LYS A 87 5.72 8.07 -13.80
N ASN A 88 6.96 7.59 -13.88
CA ASN A 88 7.52 7.05 -15.11
C ASN A 88 8.39 5.82 -14.87
N LYS A 89 8.60 5.04 -15.92
CA LYS A 89 9.39 3.81 -15.88
C LYS A 89 10.86 4.04 -15.53
N LYS A 90 11.46 5.17 -15.93
CA LYS A 90 12.85 5.51 -15.62
C LYS A 90 13.07 5.61 -14.11
N ASP A 91 12.15 6.24 -13.39
CA ASP A 91 12.25 6.37 -11.94
C ASP A 91 11.92 5.05 -11.22
N ILE A 92 10.97 4.28 -11.74
CA ILE A 92 10.66 2.94 -11.23
C ILE A 92 11.90 2.05 -11.27
N LYS A 93 12.59 2.01 -12.42
CA LYS A 93 13.80 1.19 -12.62
C LYS A 93 14.91 1.52 -11.62
N LYS A 94 15.03 2.76 -11.16
CA LYS A 94 16.03 3.18 -10.18
C LYS A 94 15.71 2.74 -8.74
N ILE A 95 14.42 2.49 -8.45
CA ILE A 95 13.92 2.34 -7.08
C ILE A 95 13.53 0.90 -6.77
N TYR A 96 12.88 0.23 -7.74
CA TYR A 96 12.28 -1.09 -7.54
C TYR A 96 13.11 -2.16 -8.25
N TYR A 97 13.60 -3.14 -7.50
CA TYR A 97 14.39 -4.25 -8.05
C TYR A 97 13.58 -5.16 -8.98
N ASP A 98 12.25 -5.21 -8.79
CA ASP A 98 11.30 -6.00 -9.57
C ASP A 98 10.64 -5.21 -10.72
N TYR A 99 11.32 -4.16 -11.19
CA TYR A 99 10.80 -3.26 -12.23
C TYR A 99 10.38 -3.98 -13.51
N GLU A 100 11.06 -5.06 -13.91
CA GLU A 100 10.70 -5.84 -15.09
C GLU A 100 9.34 -6.52 -14.92
N THR A 101 9.07 -7.08 -13.75
CA THR A 101 7.75 -7.62 -13.40
C THR A 101 6.68 -6.54 -13.43
N ILE A 102 6.97 -5.36 -12.86
CA ILE A 102 6.07 -4.21 -12.88
C ILE A 102 5.75 -3.81 -14.33
N PHE A 103 6.75 -3.77 -15.20
CA PHE A 103 6.57 -3.39 -16.62
C PHE A 103 5.81 -4.45 -17.40
N SER A 104 6.02 -5.74 -17.13
CA SER A 104 5.29 -6.85 -17.78
C SER A 104 3.79 -6.80 -17.50
N LEU A 105 3.38 -6.23 -16.37
CA LEU A 105 1.99 -5.98 -16.01
C LEU A 105 1.40 -4.72 -16.69
N GLY A 106 2.17 -4.05 -17.55
CA GLY A 106 1.78 -2.80 -18.19
C GLY A 106 1.70 -1.64 -17.18
N CYS A 107 2.46 -1.70 -16.10
CA CYS A 107 2.57 -0.64 -15.09
C CYS A 107 3.81 0.23 -15.37
N GLY A 108 3.69 1.52 -15.07
CA GLY A 108 4.76 2.52 -15.30
C GLY A 108 4.58 3.75 -14.41
N SER A 109 3.59 3.77 -13.52
CA SER A 109 3.44 4.75 -12.44
C SER A 109 2.99 4.07 -11.16
N ILE A 110 3.44 4.57 -10.02
CA ILE A 110 3.23 3.98 -8.69
C ILE A 110 2.87 5.07 -7.68
N ILE A 111 1.85 4.81 -6.87
CA ILE A 111 1.60 5.48 -5.61
C ILE A 111 1.92 4.50 -4.48
N ASN A 112 2.74 4.90 -3.51
CA ASN A 112 2.81 4.26 -2.20
C ASN A 112 2.15 5.19 -1.19
N LEU A 113 0.94 4.82 -0.80
CA LEU A 113 0.17 5.56 0.17
C LEU A 113 0.55 5.06 1.57
N LEU A 114 1.22 5.91 2.32
CA LEU A 114 1.75 5.55 3.65
C LEU A 114 0.62 5.51 4.69
N VAL A 115 0.57 4.44 5.47
CA VAL A 115 -0.30 4.29 6.64
C VAL A 115 0.51 4.63 7.89
N LEU A 116 0.06 5.62 8.64
CA LEU A 116 0.69 6.09 9.88
C LEU A 116 -0.20 5.82 11.09
N PHE A 117 0.41 5.41 12.18
CA PHE A 117 -0.21 5.39 13.50
C PHE A 117 0.76 5.96 14.54
N ASN A 118 0.30 6.91 15.35
CA ASN A 118 1.15 7.63 16.32
C ASN A 118 2.46 8.14 15.71
N LYS A 119 2.38 8.74 14.53
CA LYS A 119 3.52 9.24 13.74
C LYS A 119 4.54 8.17 13.32
N LYS A 120 4.22 6.88 13.45
CA LYS A 120 5.06 5.76 13.00
C LYS A 120 4.51 5.16 11.69
N PRO A 121 5.36 4.87 10.71
CA PRO A 121 4.98 4.05 9.56
C PRO A 121 4.58 2.65 10.01
N ILE A 122 3.39 2.21 9.66
CA ILE A 122 2.91 0.86 9.96
C ILE A 122 2.61 0.04 8.71
N GLY A 123 2.63 0.67 7.54
CA GLY A 123 2.45 -0.01 6.28
C GLY A 123 2.19 0.92 5.10
N THR A 124 1.93 0.32 3.95
CA THR A 124 1.65 1.04 2.70
C THR A 124 0.56 0.37 1.89
N ILE A 125 -0.20 1.18 1.16
CA ILE A 125 -1.00 0.74 0.01
C ILE A 125 -0.18 1.07 -1.24
N ASN A 126 0.16 0.06 -2.03
CA ASN A 126 0.94 0.22 -3.26
C ASN A 126 0.00 0.08 -4.45
N ILE A 127 -0.12 1.14 -5.24
CA ILE A 127 -1.12 1.29 -6.29
C ILE A 127 -0.41 1.58 -7.60
N LEU A 128 -0.58 0.70 -8.60
CA LEU A 128 0.17 0.75 -9.85
C LEU A 128 -0.76 0.84 -11.07
N HIS A 129 -0.38 1.66 -12.03
CA HIS A 129 -1.06 1.81 -13.32
C HIS A 129 -0.05 2.12 -14.44
N LYS A 130 -0.53 2.30 -15.66
CA LYS A 130 0.31 2.71 -16.80
C LYS A 130 1.11 3.98 -16.51
N GLU A 131 2.18 4.17 -17.25
CA GLU A 131 3.04 5.34 -17.12
C GLU A 131 2.25 6.65 -17.20
N SER A 132 2.66 7.63 -16.41
CA SER A 132 2.04 8.98 -16.33
C SER A 132 0.56 9.01 -15.93
N HIS A 133 0.02 7.90 -15.40
CA HIS A 133 -1.39 7.84 -14.99
C HIS A 133 -1.66 8.68 -13.74
N TYR A 134 -0.80 8.58 -12.72
CA TYR A 134 -1.03 9.25 -11.44
C TYR A 134 -0.45 10.65 -11.34
N LYS A 135 -1.20 11.54 -10.68
CA LYS A 135 -0.84 12.92 -10.34
C LYS A 135 -0.92 13.15 -8.84
N LYS A 136 -0.36 14.25 -8.34
CA LYS A 136 -0.43 14.62 -6.91
C LYS A 136 -1.85 14.74 -6.38
N ILE A 137 -2.81 15.14 -7.23
CA ILE A 137 -4.21 15.25 -6.84
C ILE A 137 -4.82 13.90 -6.50
N ASP A 138 -4.35 12.81 -7.10
CA ASP A 138 -4.89 11.47 -6.84
C ASP A 138 -4.56 11.00 -5.43
N LEU A 139 -3.42 11.38 -4.87
CA LEU A 139 -3.10 11.16 -3.46
C LEU A 139 -4.15 11.76 -2.54
N LYS A 140 -4.54 13.03 -2.79
CA LYS A 140 -5.54 13.74 -1.97
C LYS A 140 -6.93 13.10 -2.03
N LYS A 141 -7.25 12.37 -3.10
CA LYS A 141 -8.55 11.69 -3.24
C LYS A 141 -8.67 10.45 -2.38
N ILE A 142 -7.55 9.84 -2.00
CA ILE A 142 -7.53 8.50 -1.38
C ILE A 142 -6.78 8.42 -0.05
N ASP A 143 -6.05 9.45 0.37
CA ASP A 143 -5.22 9.42 1.58
C ASP A 143 -6.04 9.11 2.86
N TYR A 144 -7.28 9.61 2.95
CA TYR A 144 -8.18 9.35 4.06
C TYR A 144 -8.48 7.85 4.27
N LEU A 145 -8.35 7.02 3.23
CA LEU A 145 -8.59 5.58 3.30
C LEU A 145 -7.57 4.85 4.19
N THR A 146 -6.38 5.43 4.37
CA THR A 146 -5.32 4.86 5.22
C THR A 146 -5.77 4.70 6.67
N THR A 147 -6.60 5.61 7.16
CA THR A 147 -7.11 5.59 8.54
C THR A 147 -7.91 4.33 8.85
N TYR A 148 -8.68 3.82 7.88
CA TYR A 148 -9.50 2.63 8.05
C TYR A 148 -8.70 1.32 8.08
N LEU A 149 -7.44 1.34 7.61
CA LEU A 149 -6.56 0.16 7.63
C LEU A 149 -5.74 0.03 8.91
N ILE A 150 -5.69 1.07 9.75
CA ILE A 150 -4.89 1.09 10.97
C ILE A 150 -5.16 -0.13 11.87
N PRO A 151 -6.40 -0.49 12.23
CA PRO A 151 -6.66 -1.63 13.09
C PRO A 151 -6.10 -2.95 12.56
N TYR A 152 -6.29 -3.21 11.27
CA TYR A 152 -5.82 -4.42 10.60
C TYR A 152 -4.30 -4.49 10.51
N PHE A 153 -3.64 -3.35 10.27
CA PHE A 153 -2.19 -3.28 10.18
C PHE A 153 -1.54 -3.48 11.55
N LEU A 154 -2.09 -2.87 12.60
CA LEU A 154 -1.60 -3.07 13.96
C LEU A 154 -1.78 -4.51 14.44
N ASP A 155 -2.90 -5.14 14.11
CA ASP A 155 -3.14 -6.54 14.45
C ASP A 155 -2.16 -7.47 13.71
N HIS A 156 -1.92 -7.21 12.43
CA HIS A 156 -0.94 -7.98 11.66
C HIS A 156 0.51 -7.77 12.14
N GLN A 157 0.88 -6.58 12.63
CA GLN A 157 2.19 -6.35 13.26
C GLN A 157 2.42 -7.29 14.44
N LYS A 158 1.42 -7.53 15.28
CA LYS A 158 1.52 -8.51 16.38
C LYS A 158 1.78 -9.94 15.88
N ILE A 159 1.20 -10.30 14.72
CA ILE A 159 1.46 -11.60 14.09
C ILE A 159 2.91 -11.68 13.60
N MET A 160 3.43 -10.60 13.00
CA MET A 160 4.81 -10.54 12.54
C MET A 160 5.81 -10.67 13.70
N GLU A 161 5.53 -10.03 14.83
CA GLU A 161 6.39 -10.09 16.04
C GLU A 161 6.50 -11.51 16.62
N ARG A 162 5.46 -12.31 16.52
CA ARG A 162 5.46 -13.71 17.01
C ARG A 162 6.26 -14.68 16.11
N LYS A 163 6.64 -14.25 14.91
CA LYS A 163 7.43 -15.05 13.96
C LYS A 163 8.93 -14.83 14.09
N ILE A 164 9.36 -13.87 14.91
CA ILE A 164 10.75 -13.52 15.21
C ILE A 164 11.17 -14.20 16.51
#